data_a7af04ae9d4c1525b2d9376ef7547c5c
#
_entry.id   a7af04ae9d4c1525b2d9376ef7547c5c
#
_cell.length_a   1.000
_cell.length_b   1.000
_cell.length_c   1.000
_cell.angle_alpha   90.00
_cell.angle_beta   90.00
_cell.angle_gamma   90.00
#
_symmetry.space_group_name_H-M   'P 1'
#
loop_
_entity.id
_entity.type
_entity.pdbx_description
1 polymer ?
#
loop_
_entity_poly.entity_id
_entity_poly.type
_entity_poly.pdbx_seq_one_letter_code
_entity_poly.pdbx_strand_id
1 'polypeptide(L)'
;MERRIDIAEIKQLVEQNELSKSLEILNEHIRFNSNDAAALQLRGRIHYKMQNWGGAMNDFSLVLEIEPDNAEAKSGIQMAHNILGYFTPDMFNP
;
A
#
# COMPACT_ATOMS: atom_id res chain seq x y z
N MET A 1 0.23 5.18 -25.26
CA MET A 1 1.21 4.09 -25.09
C MET A 1 1.46 3.84 -23.62
N GLU A 2 1.22 2.62 -23.20
CA GLU A 2 1.41 2.28 -21.80
C GLU A 2 2.89 2.27 -21.46
N ARG A 3 3.23 3.00 -20.40
CA ARG A 3 4.57 2.99 -19.88
C ARG A 3 4.66 1.89 -18.81
N ARG A 4 5.48 0.89 -19.09
CA ARG A 4 5.74 -0.14 -18.09
C ARG A 4 6.63 0.44 -17.01
N ILE A 5 6.18 0.31 -15.77
CA ILE A 5 7.04 0.69 -14.66
C ILE A 5 7.91 -0.50 -14.27
N ASP A 6 9.08 -0.19 -13.74
CA ASP A 6 9.97 -1.18 -13.16
C ASP A 6 9.81 -1.10 -11.65
N ILE A 7 9.22 -2.14 -11.07
CA ILE A 7 8.98 -2.20 -9.62
C ILE A 7 10.30 -2.07 -8.85
N ALA A 8 11.40 -2.62 -9.39
CA ALA A 8 12.70 -2.53 -8.72
C ALA A 8 13.17 -1.08 -8.62
N GLU A 9 12.96 -0.28 -9.68
CA GLU A 9 13.32 1.14 -9.64
C GLU A 9 12.50 1.90 -8.62
N ILE A 10 11.23 1.58 -8.51
CA ILE A 10 10.36 2.23 -7.54
C ILE A 10 10.76 1.84 -6.11
N LYS A 11 11.13 0.57 -5.90
CA LYS A 11 11.63 0.14 -4.59
C LYS A 11 12.89 0.93 -4.20
N GLN A 12 13.78 1.22 -5.16
CA GLN A 12 14.93 2.05 -4.88
C GLN A 12 14.54 3.47 -4.47
N LEU A 13 13.56 4.05 -5.14
CA LEU A 13 13.06 5.38 -4.77
C LEU A 13 12.50 5.37 -3.35
N VAL A 14 11.79 4.32 -2.97
CA VAL A 14 11.27 4.17 -1.61
C VAL A 14 12.41 4.08 -0.60
N GLU A 15 13.46 3.31 -0.91
CA GLU A 15 14.63 3.19 -0.04
C GLU A 15 15.36 4.52 0.12
N GLN A 16 15.33 5.37 -0.92
CA GLN A 16 15.91 6.70 -0.88
C GLN A 16 14.97 7.71 -0.23
N ASN A 17 13.86 7.25 0.31
CA ASN A 17 12.85 8.07 0.96
C ASN A 17 12.15 9.07 0.00
N GLU A 18 12.15 8.77 -1.29
CA GLU A 18 11.45 9.52 -2.32
C GLU A 18 9.99 9.04 -2.39
N LEU A 19 9.27 9.18 -1.26
CA LEU A 19 7.96 8.56 -1.11
C LEU A 19 6.89 9.21 -1.98
N SER A 20 6.88 10.54 -2.04
CA SER A 20 5.89 11.26 -2.84
C SER A 20 6.04 10.96 -4.33
N LYS A 21 7.28 10.90 -4.80
CA LYS A 21 7.56 10.59 -6.20
C LYS A 21 7.16 9.15 -6.53
N SER A 22 7.49 8.22 -5.63
CA SER A 22 7.10 6.80 -5.79
C SER A 22 5.59 6.67 -5.85
N LEU A 23 4.88 7.37 -4.97
CA LEU A 23 3.43 7.31 -4.91
C LEU A 23 2.80 7.85 -6.19
N GLU A 24 3.32 8.96 -6.72
CA GLU A 24 2.83 9.55 -7.95
C GLU A 24 2.95 8.57 -9.13
N ILE A 25 4.12 7.93 -9.25
CA ILE A 25 4.36 6.95 -10.32
C ILE A 25 3.41 5.75 -10.17
N LEU A 26 3.27 5.22 -8.95
CA LEU A 26 2.40 4.08 -8.70
C LEU A 26 0.93 4.40 -8.91
N ASN A 27 0.49 5.59 -8.52
CA ASN A 27 -0.89 6.01 -8.73
C ASN A 27 -1.24 6.00 -10.22
N GLU A 28 -0.34 6.52 -11.06
CA GLU A 28 -0.56 6.53 -12.50
C GLU A 28 -0.57 5.11 -13.07
N HIS A 29 0.37 4.27 -12.63
CA HIS A 29 0.42 2.88 -13.09
C HIS A 29 -0.84 2.11 -12.71
N ILE A 30 -1.31 2.27 -11.47
CA ILE A 30 -2.45 1.51 -10.96
C ILE A 30 -3.76 1.96 -11.62
N ARG A 31 -3.86 3.22 -12.06
CA ARG A 31 -5.03 3.68 -12.81
C ARG A 31 -5.31 2.78 -14.02
N PHE A 32 -4.26 2.32 -14.68
CA PHE A 32 -4.38 1.51 -15.89
C PHE A 32 -4.12 0.03 -15.65
N ASN A 33 -3.68 -0.34 -14.45
CA ASN A 33 -3.32 -1.72 -14.09
C ASN A 33 -3.82 -2.01 -12.69
N SER A 34 -5.15 -1.97 -12.51
CA SER A 34 -5.76 -2.04 -11.18
C SER A 34 -5.61 -3.39 -10.48
N ASN A 35 -5.22 -4.42 -11.22
CA ASN A 35 -5.03 -5.76 -10.66
C ASN A 35 -3.54 -6.14 -10.50
N ASP A 36 -2.66 -5.15 -10.55
CA ASP A 36 -1.23 -5.41 -10.33
C ASP A 36 -0.97 -5.47 -8.82
N ALA A 37 -0.98 -6.70 -8.28
CA ALA A 37 -0.83 -6.91 -6.84
C ALA A 37 0.51 -6.37 -6.32
N ALA A 38 1.60 -6.54 -7.08
CA ALA A 38 2.90 -6.03 -6.66
C ALA A 38 2.91 -4.52 -6.52
N ALA A 39 2.27 -3.82 -7.46
CA ALA A 39 2.18 -2.36 -7.41
C ALA A 39 1.31 -1.91 -6.24
N LEU A 40 0.17 -2.57 -6.02
CA LEU A 40 -0.71 -2.25 -4.90
C LEU A 40 -0.01 -2.49 -3.56
N GLN A 41 0.73 -3.58 -3.45
CA GLN A 41 1.45 -3.90 -2.23
C GLN A 41 2.53 -2.85 -1.93
N LEU A 42 3.24 -2.43 -2.97
CA LEU A 42 4.26 -1.39 -2.80
C LEU A 42 3.63 -0.05 -2.41
N ARG A 43 2.50 0.30 -3.01
CA ARG A 43 1.79 1.52 -2.63
C ARG A 43 1.30 1.45 -1.19
N GLY A 44 0.84 0.28 -0.76
CA GLY A 44 0.45 0.06 0.63
C GLY A 44 1.61 0.29 1.59
N ARG A 45 2.80 -0.20 1.24
CA ARG A 45 4.00 0.05 2.04
C ARG A 45 4.35 1.53 2.12
N ILE A 46 4.19 2.25 1.01
CA ILE A 46 4.47 3.69 0.98
C ILE A 46 3.48 4.43 1.88
N HIS A 47 2.19 4.11 1.78
CA HIS A 47 1.19 4.69 2.68
C HIS A 47 1.53 4.41 4.14
N TYR A 48 1.95 3.19 4.43
CA TYR A 48 2.35 2.81 5.79
C TYR A 48 3.51 3.67 6.29
N LYS A 49 4.55 3.84 5.45
CA LYS A 49 5.70 4.69 5.79
C LYS A 49 5.30 6.15 6.00
N MET A 50 4.30 6.62 5.27
CA MET A 50 3.78 7.97 5.40
C MET A 50 2.75 8.11 6.53
N GLN A 51 2.52 7.04 7.25
CA GLN A 51 1.54 6.98 8.34
C GLN A 51 0.11 7.22 7.85
N ASN A 52 -0.13 6.95 6.58
CA ASN A 52 -1.48 6.96 6.03
C ASN A 52 -2.07 5.55 6.20
N TRP A 53 -2.55 5.29 7.41
CA TRP A 53 -3.01 3.95 7.79
C TRP A 53 -4.22 3.50 6.98
N GLY A 54 -5.14 4.40 6.72
CA GLY A 54 -6.31 4.11 5.90
C GLY A 54 -5.93 3.72 4.48
N GLY A 55 -5.01 4.48 3.87
CA GLY A 55 -4.51 4.17 2.54
C GLY A 55 -3.79 2.83 2.48
N ALA A 56 -2.97 2.54 3.50
CA ALA A 56 -2.27 1.27 3.59
C ALA A 56 -3.25 0.10 3.69
N MET A 57 -4.24 0.21 4.57
CA MET A 57 -5.25 -0.84 4.75
C MET A 57 -6.03 -1.08 3.46
N ASN A 58 -6.39 -0.01 2.76
CA ASN A 58 -7.12 -0.12 1.50
C ASN A 58 -6.31 -0.88 0.45
N ASP A 59 -5.04 -0.50 0.27
CA ASP A 59 -4.20 -1.16 -0.72
C ASP A 59 -3.91 -2.62 -0.37
N PHE A 60 -3.61 -2.91 0.90
CA PHE A 60 -3.40 -4.29 1.32
C PHE A 60 -4.67 -5.13 1.18
N SER A 61 -5.84 -4.53 1.39
CA SER A 61 -7.10 -5.24 1.17
C SER A 61 -7.28 -5.59 -0.31
N LEU A 62 -6.92 -4.68 -1.21
CA LEU A 62 -6.96 -4.95 -2.64
C LEU A 62 -5.99 -6.06 -3.02
N VAL A 63 -4.80 -6.08 -2.41
CA VAL A 63 -3.85 -7.19 -2.62
C VAL A 63 -4.49 -8.53 -2.23
N LEU A 64 -5.19 -8.57 -1.10
CA LEU A 64 -5.82 -9.82 -0.64
C LEU A 64 -6.97 -10.27 -1.53
N GLU A 65 -7.62 -9.36 -2.25
CA GLU A 65 -8.62 -9.75 -3.25
C GLU A 65 -7.98 -10.50 -4.40
N ILE A 66 -6.72 -10.19 -4.73
CA ILE A 66 -5.97 -10.81 -5.81
C ILE A 66 -5.19 -12.02 -5.31
N GLU A 67 -4.54 -11.88 -4.16
CA GLU A 67 -3.69 -12.89 -3.52
C GLU A 67 -4.15 -13.13 -2.09
N PRO A 68 -5.18 -13.97 -1.87
CA PRO A 68 -5.77 -14.14 -0.52
C PRO A 68 -4.80 -14.62 0.56
N ASP A 69 -3.70 -15.27 0.16
CA ASP A 69 -2.72 -15.79 1.10
C ASP A 69 -1.50 -14.90 1.30
N ASN A 70 -1.55 -13.67 0.79
CA ASN A 70 -0.42 -12.76 0.91
C ASN A 70 -0.20 -12.38 2.37
N ALA A 71 0.86 -12.92 2.96
CA ALA A 71 1.15 -12.75 4.39
C ALA A 71 1.47 -11.31 4.76
N GLU A 72 2.20 -10.60 3.89
CA GLU A 72 2.55 -9.20 4.16
C GLU A 72 1.32 -8.31 4.18
N ALA A 73 0.38 -8.54 3.26
CA ALA A 73 -0.85 -7.76 3.22
C ALA A 73 -1.70 -8.00 4.47
N LYS A 74 -1.80 -9.27 4.91
CA LYS A 74 -2.53 -9.60 6.14
C LYS A 74 -1.90 -8.91 7.35
N SER A 75 -0.59 -9.01 7.47
CA SER A 75 0.14 -8.38 8.59
C SER A 75 0.02 -6.87 8.54
N GLY A 76 0.13 -6.29 7.35
CA GLY A 76 0.04 -4.84 7.17
C GLY A 76 -1.31 -4.28 7.61
N ILE A 77 -2.39 -4.98 7.25
CA ILE A 77 -3.75 -4.60 7.67
C ILE A 77 -3.86 -4.69 9.19
N GLN A 78 -3.40 -5.79 9.77
CA GLN A 78 -3.49 -6.00 11.21
C GLN A 78 -2.73 -4.91 11.97
N MET A 79 -1.52 -4.60 11.53
CA MET A 79 -0.70 -3.58 12.18
C MET A 79 -1.31 -2.19 12.05
N ALA A 80 -1.80 -1.83 10.86
CA ALA A 80 -2.45 -0.54 10.64
C ALA A 80 -3.72 -0.42 11.47
N HIS A 81 -4.50 -1.49 11.53
CA HIS A 81 -5.72 -1.55 12.34
C HIS A 81 -5.40 -1.34 13.83
N ASN A 82 -4.35 -2.00 14.31
CA ASN A 82 -3.93 -1.87 15.72
C ASN A 82 -3.50 -0.43 16.03
N ILE A 83 -2.78 0.21 15.11
CA ILE A 83 -2.35 1.60 15.29
C ILE A 83 -3.56 2.54 15.33
N LEU A 84 -4.49 2.38 14.41
CA LEU A 84 -5.71 3.19 14.39
C LEU A 84 -6.55 2.96 15.65
N GLY A 85 -6.66 1.71 16.09
CA GLY A 85 -7.38 1.37 17.29
C GLY A 85 -6.77 1.99 18.55
N TYR A 86 -5.44 2.12 18.58
CA TYR A 86 -4.74 2.77 19.67
C TYR A 86 -5.08 4.26 19.76
N PHE A 87 -5.10 4.94 18.62
CA PHE A 87 -5.35 6.39 18.58
C PHE A 87 -6.83 6.76 18.57
N THR A 88 -7.69 5.86 18.12
CA THR A 88 -9.13 6.13 18.00
C THR A 88 -9.92 4.89 18.46
N PRO A 89 -9.76 4.48 19.72
CA PRO A 89 -10.35 3.22 20.19
C PRO A 89 -11.88 3.18 20.06
N ASP A 90 -12.55 4.31 20.21
CA ASP A 90 -14.01 4.38 20.16
C ASP A 90 -14.58 4.10 18.75
N MET A 91 -13.74 4.21 17.71
CA MET A 91 -14.18 3.91 16.35
C MET A 91 -14.28 2.41 16.09
N PHE A 92 -13.55 1.60 16.86
CA PHE A 92 -13.45 0.15 16.62
C PHE A 92 -14.08 -0.68 17.72
N ASN A 93 -14.52 -0.06 18.79
CA ASN A 93 -15.19 -0.73 19.90
C ASN A 93 -16.67 -0.31 19.90
N PRO A 94 -17.58 -1.21 19.48
CA PRO A 94 -19.01 -0.90 19.49
C PRO A 94 -19.53 -0.73 20.92
#